data_108c32a266f0ff1eacf329c80f1a30a2
#
_entry.id   108c32a266f0ff1eacf329c80f1a30a2
#
_cell.length_a   1.000
_cell.length_b   1.000
_cell.length_c   1.000
_cell.angle_alpha   90.00
_cell.angle_beta   90.00
_cell.angle_gamma   90.00
#
_symmetry.space_group_name_H-M   'P 1'
#
loop_
_entity.id
_entity.type
_entity.pdbx_description
1 polymer ?
#
loop_
_entity_poly.entity_id
_entity_poly.type
_entity_poly.pdbx_seq_one_letter_code
_entity_poly.pdbx_strand_id
1 'polypeptide(L)' 'APISVMRMEHDQHGEALQRILDLTANITPPSNACNTWRALYRGLDELRNDLMQHIHLENNVLFANALHAPALSPV' A
#
# COMPACT_ATOMS: atom_id res chain seq x y z
N ALA A 1 9.30 -8.88 14.90
CA ALA A 1 9.08 -9.95 13.93
C ALA A 1 10.24 -10.06 12.96
N PRO A 2 10.55 -11.25 12.47
CA PRO A 2 11.60 -11.39 11.47
C PRO A 2 11.25 -10.59 10.20
N ILE A 3 12.29 -10.12 9.54
CA ILE A 3 12.12 -9.37 8.29
C ILE A 3 11.37 -10.20 7.25
N SER A 4 11.63 -11.50 7.18
CA SER A 4 10.94 -12.37 6.24
C SER A 4 9.43 -12.39 6.45
N VAL A 5 8.99 -12.35 7.71
CA VAL A 5 7.55 -12.30 8.02
C VAL A 5 6.96 -10.95 7.58
N MET A 6 7.66 -9.86 7.87
CA MET A 6 7.20 -8.54 7.47
C MET A 6 7.10 -8.41 5.95
N ARG A 7 8.06 -8.97 5.22
CA ARG A 7 8.02 -8.94 3.75
C ARG A 7 6.86 -9.77 3.22
N MET A 8 6.59 -10.90 3.83
CA MET A 8 5.45 -11.72 3.44
C MET A 8 4.13 -10.98 3.69
N GLU A 9 4.02 -10.29 4.83
CA GLU A 9 2.85 -9.49 5.13
C GLU A 9 2.68 -8.35 4.12
N HIS A 10 3.77 -7.68 3.73
CA HIS A 10 3.73 -6.64 2.72
C HIS A 10 3.25 -7.19 1.38
N ASP A 11 3.71 -8.38 1.00
CA ASP A 11 3.28 -9.01 -0.24
C ASP A 11 1.78 -9.32 -0.20
N GLN A 12 1.29 -9.82 0.93
CA GLN A 12 -0.13 -10.09 1.11
C GLN A 12 -0.96 -8.82 1.04
N HIS A 13 -0.50 -7.74 1.67
CA HIS A 13 -1.20 -6.45 1.62
C HIS A 13 -1.20 -5.90 0.20
N GLY A 14 -0.09 -6.05 -0.51
CA GLY A 14 0.00 -5.62 -1.90
C GLY A 14 -0.97 -6.36 -2.79
N GLU A 15 -1.10 -7.68 -2.60
CA GLU A 15 -2.05 -8.49 -3.37
C GLU A 15 -3.48 -8.09 -3.04
N ALA A 16 -3.81 -7.87 -1.78
CA ALA A 16 -5.14 -7.45 -1.37
C ALA A 16 -5.47 -6.09 -1.98
N LEU A 17 -4.53 -5.16 -1.95
CA LEU A 17 -4.72 -3.86 -2.57
C LEU A 17 -4.95 -3.98 -4.07
N GLN A 18 -4.19 -4.84 -4.75
CA GLN A 18 -4.37 -5.04 -6.18
C GLN A 18 -5.76 -5.57 -6.52
N ARG A 19 -6.31 -6.44 -5.68
CA ARG A 19 -7.67 -6.92 -5.86
C ARG A 19 -8.69 -5.79 -5.72
N ILE A 20 -8.48 -4.89 -4.76
CA ILE A 20 -9.34 -3.72 -4.60
C ILE A 20 -9.28 -2.85 -5.86
N LEU A 21 -8.08 -2.60 -6.37
CA LEU A 21 -7.91 -1.81 -7.58
C LEU A 21 -8.60 -2.45 -8.78
N ASP A 22 -8.46 -3.76 -8.93
CA ASP A 22 -9.09 -4.49 -10.02
C ASP A 22 -10.62 -4.45 -9.94
N LEU A 23 -11.16 -4.65 -8.73
CA LEU A 23 -12.60 -4.67 -8.52
C LEU A 23 -13.25 -3.29 -8.68
N THR A 24 -12.48 -2.22 -8.48
CA THR A 24 -13.00 -0.87 -8.46
C THR A 24 -12.61 -0.06 -9.70
N ALA A 25 -12.10 -0.71 -10.72
CA ALA A 25 -11.57 -0.02 -11.90
C ALA A 25 -10.59 1.08 -11.49
N ASN A 26 -9.61 0.68 -10.70
CA ASN A 26 -8.57 1.57 -10.18
C ASN A 26 -9.15 2.68 -9.30
N ILE A 27 -10.12 2.33 -8.48
CA ILE A 27 -10.83 3.24 -7.57
C ILE A 27 -11.46 4.40 -8.35
N THR A 28 -12.05 4.07 -9.49
CA THR A 28 -12.71 5.06 -10.34
C THR A 28 -14.22 4.85 -10.28
N PRO A 29 -14.99 5.77 -9.69
CA PRO A 29 -16.42 5.59 -9.62
C PRO A 29 -17.05 5.75 -11.02
N PRO A 30 -18.11 5.00 -11.31
CA PRO A 30 -18.81 5.20 -12.57
C PRO A 30 -19.45 6.58 -12.62
N SER A 31 -19.78 7.04 -13.82
CA SER A 31 -20.30 8.39 -14.00
C SER A 31 -21.61 8.63 -13.27
N ASN A 32 -22.40 7.58 -13.06
CA ASN A 32 -23.68 7.64 -12.36
C ASN A 32 -23.58 7.33 -10.87
N ALA A 33 -22.39 7.27 -10.31
CA ALA A 33 -22.21 6.97 -8.89
C ALA A 33 -22.80 8.06 -8.02
N CYS A 34 -23.46 7.67 -6.93
CA CYS A 34 -23.99 8.60 -5.94
C CYS A 34 -22.88 9.21 -5.09
N ASN A 35 -23.20 10.21 -4.30
CA ASN A 35 -22.22 10.88 -3.46
C ASN A 35 -21.59 9.94 -2.42
N THR A 36 -22.38 9.05 -1.86
CA THR A 36 -21.85 8.07 -0.89
C THR A 36 -20.84 7.13 -1.55
N TRP A 37 -21.12 6.67 -2.74
CA TRP A 37 -20.19 5.83 -3.50
C TRP A 37 -18.89 6.57 -3.77
N ARG A 38 -18.99 7.81 -4.22
CA ARG A 38 -17.81 8.64 -4.49
C ARG A 38 -17.01 8.91 -3.23
N ALA A 39 -17.67 9.14 -2.11
CA ALA A 39 -17.00 9.32 -0.82
C ALA A 39 -16.26 8.05 -0.38
N LEU A 40 -16.89 6.89 -0.57
CA LEU A 40 -16.24 5.61 -0.27
C LEU A 40 -14.95 5.45 -1.10
N TYR A 41 -15.01 5.75 -2.37
CA TYR A 41 -13.84 5.59 -3.24
C TYR A 41 -12.75 6.59 -2.90
N ARG A 42 -13.09 7.80 -2.47
CA ARG A 42 -12.08 8.74 -1.96
C ARG A 42 -11.37 8.17 -0.74
N GLY A 43 -12.12 7.54 0.17
CA GLY A 43 -11.53 6.88 1.33
C GLY A 43 -10.62 5.72 0.95
N LEU A 44 -11.01 4.93 -0.03
CA LEU A 44 -10.17 3.85 -0.54
C LEU A 44 -8.88 4.38 -1.18
N ASP A 45 -8.97 5.49 -1.88
CA ASP A 45 -7.80 6.10 -2.51
C ASP A 45 -6.82 6.61 -1.46
N GLU A 46 -7.32 7.23 -0.41
CA GLU A 46 -6.49 7.67 0.71
C GLU A 46 -5.82 6.48 1.40
N LEU A 47 -6.58 5.41 1.63
CA LEU A 47 -6.05 4.20 2.24
C LEU A 47 -4.94 3.61 1.38
N ARG A 48 -5.13 3.55 0.06
CA ARG A 48 -4.12 3.06 -0.87
C ARG A 48 -2.83 3.86 -0.73
N ASN A 49 -2.94 5.18 -0.72
CA ASN A 49 -1.77 6.03 -0.63
C ASN A 49 -1.06 5.88 0.70
N ASP A 50 -1.81 5.80 1.80
CA ASP A 50 -1.24 5.62 3.12
C ASP A 50 -0.55 4.27 3.25
N LEU A 51 -1.18 3.21 2.75
CA LEU A 51 -0.60 1.87 2.81
C LEU A 51 0.67 1.76 1.98
N MET A 52 0.65 2.31 0.78
CA MET A 52 1.83 2.31 -0.09
C MET A 52 2.98 3.10 0.53
N GLN A 53 2.68 4.23 1.14
CA GLN A 53 3.69 5.03 1.82
C GLN A 53 4.26 4.28 3.02
N HIS A 54 3.42 3.62 3.79
CA HIS A 54 3.84 2.83 4.93
C HIS A 54 4.78 1.70 4.51
N ILE A 55 4.42 0.95 3.48
CA ILE A 55 5.25 -0.13 2.97
C ILE A 55 6.57 0.41 2.45
N HIS A 56 6.53 1.52 1.73
CA HIS A 56 7.73 2.16 1.19
C HIS A 56 8.69 2.57 2.29
N LEU A 57 8.18 3.19 3.36
CA LEU A 57 9.00 3.60 4.48
C LEU A 57 9.63 2.40 5.19
N GLU A 58 8.85 1.35 5.42
CA GLU A 58 9.39 0.16 6.07
C GLU A 58 10.47 -0.50 5.22
N ASN A 59 10.24 -0.61 3.91
CA ASN A 59 11.23 -1.22 3.03
C ASN A 59 12.50 -0.41 2.98
N ASN A 60 12.40 0.91 2.92
CA ASN A 60 13.58 1.76 2.78
C ASN A 60 14.33 1.95 4.09
N VAL A 61 13.61 2.08 5.20
CA VAL A 61 14.23 2.41 6.49
C VAL A 61 14.57 1.16 7.26
N LEU A 62 13.60 0.27 7.48
CA LEU A 62 13.82 -0.90 8.33
C LEU A 62 14.62 -1.97 7.63
N PHE A 63 14.22 -2.34 6.42
CA PHE A 63 14.87 -3.46 5.73
C PHE A 63 16.29 -3.08 5.29
N ALA A 64 16.48 -1.88 4.80
CA ALA A 64 17.80 -1.42 4.41
C ALA A 64 18.73 -1.35 5.63
N ASN A 65 18.26 -0.80 6.74
CA ASN A 65 19.06 -0.72 7.95
C ASN A 65 19.36 -2.08 8.54
N ALA A 66 18.45 -3.02 8.42
CA ALA A 66 18.67 -4.37 8.94
C ALA A 66 19.63 -5.17 8.07
N LEU A 67 19.63 -4.94 6.76
CA LEU A 67 20.45 -5.69 5.83
C LEU A 67 21.82 -5.07 5.60
N HIS A 68 21.93 -3.77 5.75
CA HIS A 68 23.14 -3.03 5.50
C HIS A 68 23.31 -1.95 6.55
N ALA A 69 24.05 -2.27 7.57
CA ALA A 69 24.33 -1.28 8.59
C ALA A 69 25.69 -0.66 8.29
N PRO A 70 25.82 0.63 8.11
CA PRO A 70 24.74 1.61 8.03
C PRO A 70 24.11 1.62 6.66
N ALA A 71 22.82 1.64 6.62
CA ALA A 71 22.11 1.69 5.36
C ALA A 71 22.16 3.10 4.82
N LEU A 72 22.74 3.25 3.68
CA LEU A 72 22.95 4.56 3.10
C LEU A 72 22.05 4.83 1.92
N SER A 73 21.51 3.80 1.33
CA SER A 73 20.66 3.96 0.17
C SER A 73 19.23 4.13 0.61
N PRO A 74 18.63 5.27 0.32
CA PRO A 74 17.22 5.47 0.65
C PRO A 74 16.27 4.74 -0.27
N VAL A 75 16.71 4.32 -1.39
CA VAL A 75 15.90 3.66 -2.41
C VAL A 75 14.70 4.48 -2.80
#